data_334c4d2cbadb2146eb8c6295236740d1
#
_entry.id   334c4d2cbadb2146eb8c6295236740d1
#
_cell.length_a   1.000
_cell.length_b   1.000
_cell.length_c   1.000
_cell.angle_alpha   90.00
_cell.angle_beta   90.00
_cell.angle_gamma   90.00
#
_symmetry.space_group_name_H-M   'P 1'
#
loop_
_entity.id
_entity.type
_entity.pdbx_description
1 polymer ?
#
loop_
_entity_poly.entity_id
_entity_poly.type
_entity_poly.pdbx_seq_one_letter_code
_entity_poly.pdbx_strand_id
1 'polypeptide(L)'
;MENLKEQILRLKKEKNAVILAHYYQQPDIQEIADYVGDSLGLSQEAEKVNADIIVFAGVHFMAETAKLLNPKKKVLLPDLNAGCSLADSCPPDIFKKFVEAHPNHIVITYVNCSAEIKALSHLVCTSSNAEKIVNSVPENIPIIFAPDKNLGNYINQKTGRQMILWDGSCVVHEAFSFDKLIALHKEHPNAAIIAHPESETHILETASYIGSTSGMIEFVKQSPKTEFIVATEAGILHKMQEAVPDKVLIPAPAMEDNTCACSECAYMKLNTLRKLYDCLLKESPEINVPKKVADKALIPIQRMLELSK
;
A
#
# COMPACT_ATOMS: atom_id res chain seq x y z
N MET A 1 3.27 -12.51 34.60
CA MET A 1 2.12 -12.57 33.67
C MET A 1 2.66 -12.38 32.25
N GLU A 2 2.30 -13.28 31.35
CA GLU A 2 2.66 -13.24 29.94
C GLU A 2 2.16 -11.90 29.33
N ASN A 3 3.03 -11.17 28.62
CA ASN A 3 2.65 -9.92 27.99
C ASN A 3 1.81 -10.18 26.71
N LEU A 4 1.16 -9.16 26.18
CA LEU A 4 0.24 -9.34 25.05
C LEU A 4 0.95 -9.84 23.77
N LYS A 5 2.19 -9.43 23.52
CA LYS A 5 3.01 -9.93 22.40
C LYS A 5 3.29 -11.43 22.54
N GLU A 6 3.67 -11.89 23.71
CA GLU A 6 3.92 -13.30 23.98
C GLU A 6 2.65 -14.14 23.76
N GLN A 7 1.49 -13.67 24.22
CA GLN A 7 0.21 -14.32 24.02
C GLN A 7 -0.14 -14.41 22.52
N ILE A 8 0.09 -13.36 21.74
CA ILE A 8 -0.11 -13.37 20.28
C ILE A 8 0.81 -14.39 19.61
N LEU A 9 2.09 -14.38 19.93
CA LEU A 9 3.08 -15.32 19.37
C LEU A 9 2.74 -16.78 19.69
N ARG A 10 2.23 -17.06 20.90
CA ARG A 10 1.74 -18.39 21.29
C ARG A 10 0.51 -18.79 20.47
N LEU A 11 -0.53 -17.94 20.40
CA LEU A 11 -1.74 -18.20 19.62
C LEU A 11 -1.43 -18.42 18.13
N LYS A 12 -0.54 -17.59 17.57
CA LYS A 12 -0.06 -17.73 16.20
C LYS A 12 0.48 -19.14 15.93
N LYS A 13 1.31 -19.65 16.83
CA LYS A 13 1.89 -20.98 16.72
C LYS A 13 0.85 -22.08 16.91
N GLU A 14 -0.02 -21.98 17.94
CA GLU A 14 -1.08 -22.95 18.25
C GLU A 14 -2.07 -23.10 17.09
N LYS A 15 -2.37 -22.03 16.38
CA LYS A 15 -3.37 -21.99 15.30
C LYS A 15 -2.79 -22.14 13.90
N ASN A 16 -1.50 -22.44 13.77
CA ASN A 16 -0.80 -22.43 12.49
C ASN A 16 -1.12 -21.17 11.67
N ALA A 17 -0.95 -20.00 12.32
CA ALA A 17 -1.26 -18.70 11.74
C ALA A 17 0.01 -17.92 11.41
N VAL A 18 -0.06 -17.06 10.39
CA VAL A 18 0.96 -16.10 10.02
C VAL A 18 0.39 -14.70 10.05
N ILE A 19 1.22 -13.72 10.47
CA ILE A 19 0.87 -12.31 10.49
C ILE A 19 1.65 -11.63 9.37
N LEU A 20 0.92 -11.05 8.40
CA LEU A 20 1.45 -10.20 7.35
C LEU A 20 1.13 -8.76 7.69
N ALA A 21 2.14 -7.89 7.82
CA ALA A 21 1.97 -6.51 8.21
C ALA A 21 2.49 -5.53 7.14
N HIS A 22 1.75 -4.47 6.88
CA HIS A 22 2.22 -3.38 6.02
C HIS A 22 3.22 -2.50 6.79
N TYR A 23 4.17 -1.88 6.09
CA TYR A 23 5.13 -0.91 6.65
C TYR A 23 4.47 0.26 7.42
N TYR A 24 3.19 0.56 7.15
CA TYR A 24 2.45 1.64 7.81
C TYR A 24 1.79 1.22 9.13
N GLN A 25 2.01 0.00 9.60
CA GLN A 25 1.55 -0.43 10.91
C GLN A 25 2.37 0.18 12.04
N GLN A 26 1.81 0.16 13.26
CA GLN A 26 2.56 0.56 14.46
C GLN A 26 3.78 -0.35 14.68
N PRO A 27 4.88 0.16 15.23
CA PRO A 27 6.10 -0.61 15.46
C PRO A 27 5.88 -1.93 16.19
N ASP A 28 5.02 -1.93 17.20
CA ASP A 28 4.72 -3.11 18.02
C ASP A 28 4.04 -4.24 17.24
N ILE A 29 3.28 -3.92 16.18
CA ILE A 29 2.71 -4.90 15.23
C ILE A 29 3.78 -5.38 14.25
N GLN A 30 4.61 -4.45 13.74
CA GLN A 30 5.69 -4.80 12.82
C GLN A 30 6.69 -5.78 13.44
N GLU A 31 6.99 -5.62 14.74
CA GLU A 31 7.94 -6.46 15.49
C GLU A 31 7.46 -7.92 15.67
N ILE A 32 6.15 -8.20 15.69
CA ILE A 32 5.61 -9.54 15.86
C ILE A 32 5.12 -10.18 14.57
N ALA A 33 5.14 -9.45 13.45
CA ALA A 33 4.76 -9.95 12.15
C ALA A 33 5.80 -10.95 11.61
N ASP A 34 5.33 -11.95 10.86
CA ASP A 34 6.21 -12.90 10.16
C ASP A 34 6.84 -12.27 8.94
N TYR A 35 6.11 -11.35 8.32
CA TYR A 35 6.58 -10.57 7.18
C TYR A 35 6.05 -9.14 7.25
N VAL A 36 6.92 -8.17 7.00
CA VAL A 36 6.59 -6.75 6.90
C VAL A 36 7.00 -6.27 5.51
N GLY A 37 6.07 -5.68 4.77
CA GLY A 37 6.35 -5.31 3.38
C GLY A 37 5.40 -4.26 2.81
N ASP A 38 5.64 -3.92 1.53
CA ASP A 38 4.70 -3.18 0.70
C ASP A 38 3.60 -4.08 0.12
N SER A 39 2.65 -3.49 -0.61
CA SER A 39 1.51 -4.23 -1.16
C SER A 39 1.92 -5.34 -2.13
N LEU A 40 3.00 -5.17 -2.91
CA LEU A 40 3.49 -6.20 -3.82
C LEU A 40 4.14 -7.35 -3.05
N GLY A 41 5.07 -7.03 -2.16
CA GLY A 41 5.76 -8.03 -1.33
C GLY A 41 4.77 -8.84 -0.48
N LEU A 42 3.79 -8.17 0.15
CA LEU A 42 2.74 -8.84 0.93
C LEU A 42 1.86 -9.75 0.07
N SER A 43 1.54 -9.36 -1.18
CA SER A 43 0.79 -10.22 -2.11
C SER A 43 1.59 -11.45 -2.51
N GLN A 44 2.90 -11.28 -2.78
CA GLN A 44 3.81 -12.38 -3.11
C GLN A 44 4.01 -13.34 -1.93
N GLU A 45 4.11 -12.82 -0.72
CA GLU A 45 4.21 -13.66 0.49
C GLU A 45 2.89 -14.38 0.78
N ALA A 46 1.74 -13.70 0.62
CA ALA A 46 0.44 -14.34 0.79
C ALA A 46 0.25 -15.54 -0.16
N GLU A 47 0.76 -15.46 -1.41
CA GLU A 47 0.72 -16.57 -2.38
C GLU A 47 1.48 -17.81 -1.87
N LYS A 48 2.63 -17.61 -1.19
CA LYS A 48 3.55 -18.68 -0.77
C LYS A 48 3.28 -19.26 0.60
N VAL A 49 2.51 -18.55 1.44
CA VAL A 49 2.26 -18.92 2.84
C VAL A 49 1.73 -20.34 2.97
N ASN A 50 2.36 -21.15 3.84
CA ASN A 50 1.91 -22.48 4.21
C ASN A 50 1.36 -22.50 5.64
N ALA A 51 0.33 -21.68 5.91
CA ALA A 51 -0.39 -21.60 7.17
C ALA A 51 -1.89 -21.75 6.90
N ASP A 52 -2.66 -22.13 7.92
CA ASP A 52 -4.12 -22.28 7.82
C ASP A 52 -4.82 -20.91 7.93
N ILE A 53 -4.22 -20.01 8.69
CA ILE A 53 -4.75 -18.69 8.98
C ILE A 53 -3.73 -17.62 8.58
N ILE A 54 -4.17 -16.62 7.82
CA ILE A 54 -3.44 -15.39 7.53
C ILE A 54 -4.11 -14.27 8.30
N VAL A 55 -3.41 -13.65 9.25
CA VAL A 55 -3.86 -12.39 9.85
C VAL A 55 -3.19 -11.24 9.09
N PHE A 56 -4.00 -10.44 8.45
CA PHE A 56 -3.51 -9.32 7.65
C PHE A 56 -3.56 -8.02 8.48
N ALA A 57 -2.43 -7.59 9.02
CA ALA A 57 -2.29 -6.30 9.68
C ALA A 57 -2.04 -5.22 8.61
N GLY A 58 -3.12 -4.69 8.08
CA GLY A 58 -3.18 -3.73 6.97
C GLY A 58 -4.59 -3.18 6.83
N VAL A 59 -5.01 -2.94 5.60
CA VAL A 59 -6.34 -2.43 5.28
C VAL A 59 -7.15 -3.42 4.44
N HIS A 60 -8.45 -3.19 4.34
CA HIS A 60 -9.44 -4.12 3.81
C HIS A 60 -9.06 -4.70 2.43
N PHE A 61 -8.73 -3.84 1.44
CA PHE A 61 -8.38 -4.30 0.09
C PHE A 61 -7.13 -5.21 0.03
N MET A 62 -6.21 -5.06 0.99
CA MET A 62 -5.04 -5.93 1.11
C MET A 62 -5.43 -7.32 1.60
N ALA A 63 -6.29 -7.37 2.62
CA ALA A 63 -6.82 -8.63 3.14
C ALA A 63 -7.72 -9.32 2.10
N GLU A 64 -8.50 -8.59 1.30
CA GLU A 64 -9.21 -9.13 0.13
C GLU A 64 -8.24 -9.76 -0.88
N THR A 65 -7.14 -9.06 -1.22
CA THR A 65 -6.13 -9.57 -2.14
C THR A 65 -5.51 -10.88 -1.61
N ALA A 66 -5.19 -10.94 -0.32
CA ALA A 66 -4.70 -12.16 0.33
C ALA A 66 -5.76 -13.29 0.29
N LYS A 67 -7.05 -12.97 0.48
CA LYS A 67 -8.15 -13.95 0.39
C LYS A 67 -8.34 -14.46 -1.03
N LEU A 68 -8.24 -13.60 -2.04
CA LEU A 68 -8.32 -13.98 -3.46
C LEU A 68 -7.20 -14.96 -3.84
N LEU A 69 -5.99 -14.74 -3.35
CA LEU A 69 -4.85 -15.64 -3.57
C LEU A 69 -4.94 -16.95 -2.75
N ASN A 70 -5.67 -16.92 -1.63
CA ASN A 70 -5.81 -18.04 -0.70
C ASN A 70 -7.28 -18.38 -0.40
N PRO A 71 -8.08 -18.79 -1.38
CA PRO A 71 -9.53 -18.92 -1.21
C PRO A 71 -9.93 -19.98 -0.15
N LYS A 72 -9.07 -20.96 0.12
CA LYS A 72 -9.31 -22.04 1.09
C LYS A 72 -8.85 -21.70 2.52
N LYS A 73 -8.00 -20.69 2.69
CA LYS A 73 -7.48 -20.29 4.00
C LYS A 73 -8.39 -19.27 4.67
N LYS A 74 -8.35 -19.22 6.00
CA LYS A 74 -8.94 -18.10 6.73
C LYS A 74 -8.03 -16.89 6.59
N VAL A 75 -8.56 -15.79 6.07
CA VAL A 75 -7.88 -14.49 6.05
C VAL A 75 -8.63 -13.58 7.00
N LEU A 76 -7.94 -13.13 8.03
CA LEU A 76 -8.49 -12.33 9.12
C LEU A 76 -7.96 -10.89 9.00
N LEU A 77 -8.81 -9.92 9.29
CA LEU A 77 -8.45 -8.50 9.41
C LEU A 77 -8.82 -8.02 10.81
N PRO A 78 -7.87 -7.56 11.65
CA PRO A 78 -8.14 -7.24 13.05
C PRO A 78 -9.25 -6.20 13.28
N ASP A 79 -9.45 -5.28 12.33
CA ASP A 79 -10.55 -4.32 12.33
C ASP A 79 -11.14 -4.16 10.92
N LEU A 80 -12.42 -4.49 10.74
CA LEU A 80 -13.10 -4.33 9.44
C LEU A 80 -13.26 -2.86 8.99
N ASN A 81 -13.15 -1.90 9.92
CA ASN A 81 -13.16 -0.47 9.58
C ASN A 81 -11.79 0.01 9.08
N ALA A 82 -10.76 -0.84 9.07
CA ALA A 82 -9.48 -0.54 8.45
C ALA A 82 -9.63 -0.46 6.93
N GLY A 83 -10.29 0.59 6.45
CA GLY A 83 -10.57 0.93 5.06
C GLY A 83 -9.41 1.66 4.38
N CYS A 84 -9.72 2.36 3.28
CA CYS A 84 -8.75 3.17 2.54
C CYS A 84 -9.48 4.28 1.79
N SER A 85 -9.15 5.55 2.07
CA SER A 85 -9.76 6.71 1.41
C SER A 85 -9.62 6.65 -0.11
N LEU A 86 -8.47 6.18 -0.61
CA LEU A 86 -8.23 6.01 -2.03
C LEU A 86 -9.14 4.90 -2.62
N ALA A 87 -9.29 3.77 -1.95
CA ALA A 87 -10.20 2.72 -2.40
C ALA A 87 -11.66 3.21 -2.41
N ASP A 88 -12.06 3.96 -1.38
CA ASP A 88 -13.42 4.52 -1.24
C ASP A 88 -13.72 5.60 -2.29
N SER A 89 -12.69 6.28 -2.82
CA SER A 89 -12.83 7.28 -3.89
C SER A 89 -13.26 6.68 -5.23
N CYS A 90 -13.24 5.35 -5.37
CA CYS A 90 -13.57 4.64 -6.62
C CYS A 90 -14.70 3.62 -6.39
N PRO A 91 -15.97 4.08 -6.26
CA PRO A 91 -17.12 3.19 -6.06
C PRO A 91 -17.36 2.29 -7.28
N PRO A 92 -17.57 0.97 -7.10
CA PRO A 92 -17.66 0.00 -8.19
C PRO A 92 -18.73 0.32 -9.24
N ASP A 93 -19.91 0.77 -8.82
CA ASP A 93 -21.01 1.07 -9.74
C ASP A 93 -20.72 2.29 -10.64
N ILE A 94 -20.00 3.29 -10.11
CA ILE A 94 -19.62 4.49 -10.85
C ILE A 94 -18.45 4.13 -11.78
N PHE A 95 -17.46 3.41 -11.26
CA PHE A 95 -16.31 2.99 -12.06
C PHE A 95 -16.72 2.06 -13.22
N LYS A 96 -17.68 1.17 -12.99
CA LYS A 96 -18.23 0.32 -14.08
C LYS A 96 -18.77 1.16 -15.23
N LYS A 97 -19.57 2.19 -14.95
CA LYS A 97 -20.11 3.10 -15.98
C LYS A 97 -18.99 3.87 -16.70
N PHE A 98 -17.96 4.26 -15.96
CA PHE A 98 -16.79 4.93 -16.52
C PHE A 98 -16.04 4.02 -17.50
N VAL A 99 -15.83 2.76 -17.15
CA VAL A 99 -15.19 1.77 -18.03
C VAL A 99 -16.07 1.49 -19.26
N GLU A 100 -17.38 1.33 -19.09
CA GLU A 100 -18.34 1.11 -20.19
C GLU A 100 -18.38 2.28 -21.20
N ALA A 101 -18.12 3.50 -20.74
CA ALA A 101 -17.99 4.68 -21.61
C ALA A 101 -16.68 4.69 -22.44
N HIS A 102 -15.72 3.82 -22.13
CA HIS A 102 -14.42 3.73 -22.80
C HIS A 102 -14.12 2.29 -23.28
N PRO A 103 -14.94 1.71 -24.18
CA PRO A 103 -14.94 0.27 -24.47
C PRO A 103 -13.64 -0.28 -25.08
N ASN A 104 -12.78 0.58 -25.65
CA ASN A 104 -11.55 0.14 -26.32
C ASN A 104 -10.29 0.32 -25.42
N HIS A 105 -10.46 0.64 -24.14
CA HIS A 105 -9.35 0.86 -23.23
C HIS A 105 -9.00 -0.41 -22.45
N ILE A 106 -7.71 -0.61 -22.22
CA ILE A 106 -7.24 -1.53 -21.20
C ILE A 106 -7.39 -0.83 -19.85
N VAL A 107 -8.00 -1.52 -18.89
CA VAL A 107 -8.19 -1.02 -17.52
C VAL A 107 -7.05 -1.55 -16.66
N ILE A 108 -6.22 -0.66 -16.17
CA ILE A 108 -5.18 -0.94 -15.18
C ILE A 108 -5.60 -0.30 -13.87
N THR A 109 -5.66 -1.08 -12.80
CA THR A 109 -5.96 -0.52 -11.49
C THR A 109 -4.81 -0.71 -10.52
N TYR A 110 -4.54 0.34 -9.78
CA TYR A 110 -3.69 0.26 -8.61
C TYR A 110 -4.34 -0.65 -7.56
N VAL A 111 -3.55 -1.46 -6.89
CA VAL A 111 -4.02 -2.49 -5.94
C VAL A 111 -4.89 -1.92 -4.80
N ASN A 112 -4.75 -0.61 -4.52
CA ASN A 112 -5.50 0.13 -3.51
C ASN A 112 -6.97 0.38 -3.96
N CYS A 113 -7.69 -0.70 -4.24
CA CYS A 113 -9.09 -0.69 -4.65
C CYS A 113 -9.77 -1.99 -4.20
N SER A 114 -11.11 -2.01 -4.16
CA SER A 114 -11.88 -3.17 -3.75
C SER A 114 -11.74 -4.37 -4.72
N ALA A 115 -12.15 -5.55 -4.26
CA ALA A 115 -12.20 -6.74 -5.11
C ALA A 115 -13.14 -6.55 -6.32
N GLU A 116 -14.24 -5.80 -6.15
CA GLU A 116 -15.17 -5.46 -7.23
C GLU A 116 -14.50 -4.63 -8.33
N ILE A 117 -13.68 -3.65 -7.96
CA ILE A 117 -12.90 -2.84 -8.92
C ILE A 117 -11.87 -3.72 -9.64
N LYS A 118 -11.16 -4.58 -8.91
CA LYS A 118 -10.23 -5.55 -9.51
C LYS A 118 -10.94 -6.47 -10.51
N ALA A 119 -12.19 -6.86 -10.23
CA ALA A 119 -13.01 -7.69 -11.13
C ALA A 119 -13.41 -6.98 -12.43
N LEU A 120 -13.32 -5.65 -12.49
CA LEU A 120 -13.53 -4.82 -13.70
C LEU A 120 -12.24 -4.53 -14.45
N SER A 121 -11.09 -4.96 -13.93
CA SER A 121 -9.76 -4.60 -14.42
C SER A 121 -9.19 -5.69 -15.33
N HIS A 122 -8.33 -5.29 -16.27
CA HIS A 122 -7.53 -6.19 -17.09
C HIS A 122 -6.21 -6.55 -16.43
N LEU A 123 -5.62 -5.58 -15.73
CA LEU A 123 -4.36 -5.67 -15.00
C LEU A 123 -4.48 -4.93 -13.68
N VAL A 124 -3.75 -5.39 -12.69
CA VAL A 124 -3.52 -4.68 -11.42
C VAL A 124 -2.04 -4.29 -11.35
N CYS A 125 -1.74 -3.20 -10.68
CA CYS A 125 -0.36 -2.81 -10.37
C CYS A 125 -0.21 -2.37 -8.92
N THR A 126 1.04 -2.22 -8.49
CA THR A 126 1.44 -1.53 -7.26
C THR A 126 2.37 -0.39 -7.61
N SER A 127 2.69 0.49 -6.65
CA SER A 127 3.70 1.54 -6.87
C SER A 127 5.08 1.00 -7.27
N SER A 128 5.39 -0.25 -6.88
CA SER A 128 6.66 -0.91 -7.22
C SER A 128 6.76 -1.33 -8.69
N ASN A 129 5.65 -1.63 -9.35
CA ASN A 129 5.63 -2.23 -10.69
C ASN A 129 4.74 -1.50 -11.72
N ALA A 130 4.12 -0.38 -11.36
CA ALA A 130 3.17 0.33 -12.22
C ALA A 130 3.76 0.68 -13.59
N GLU A 131 5.00 1.17 -13.64
CA GLU A 131 5.71 1.45 -14.89
C GLU A 131 5.85 0.20 -15.76
N LYS A 132 6.27 -0.92 -15.19
CA LYS A 132 6.42 -2.21 -15.88
C LYS A 132 5.09 -2.73 -16.42
N ILE A 133 4.02 -2.62 -15.62
CA ILE A 133 2.67 -3.04 -16.01
C ILE A 133 2.13 -2.18 -17.15
N VAL A 134 2.26 -0.85 -17.07
CA VAL A 134 1.81 0.06 -18.13
C VAL A 134 2.58 -0.18 -19.42
N ASN A 135 3.89 -0.38 -19.36
CA ASN A 135 4.74 -0.68 -20.52
C ASN A 135 4.49 -2.07 -21.12
N SER A 136 3.82 -2.98 -20.41
CA SER A 136 3.42 -4.28 -20.96
C SER A 136 2.25 -4.18 -21.95
N VAL A 137 1.52 -3.06 -21.96
CA VAL A 137 0.42 -2.80 -22.89
C VAL A 137 0.97 -2.15 -24.16
N PRO A 138 0.64 -2.67 -25.37
CA PRO A 138 1.07 -2.07 -26.63
C PRO A 138 0.77 -0.56 -26.70
N GLU A 139 1.69 0.22 -27.31
CA GLU A 139 1.61 1.70 -27.31
C GLU A 139 0.33 2.25 -27.96
N ASN A 140 -0.18 1.57 -28.99
CA ASN A 140 -1.39 1.97 -29.70
C ASN A 140 -2.70 1.63 -28.95
N ILE A 141 -2.64 0.98 -27.80
CA ILE A 141 -3.83 0.64 -27.03
C ILE A 141 -4.00 1.68 -25.90
N PRO A 142 -5.14 2.37 -25.86
CA PRO A 142 -5.42 3.35 -24.81
C PRO A 142 -5.67 2.66 -23.46
N ILE A 143 -5.33 3.37 -22.37
CA ILE A 143 -5.38 2.85 -21.01
C ILE A 143 -6.26 3.75 -20.14
N ILE A 144 -7.10 3.13 -19.30
CA ILE A 144 -7.68 3.74 -18.11
C ILE A 144 -6.80 3.35 -16.93
N PHE A 145 -6.39 4.33 -16.12
CA PHE A 145 -5.68 4.09 -14.86
C PHE A 145 -6.50 4.60 -13.67
N ALA A 146 -6.70 3.76 -12.67
CA ALA A 146 -7.48 4.04 -11.47
C ALA A 146 -6.88 3.33 -10.24
N PRO A 147 -7.22 3.71 -9.00
CA PRO A 147 -7.99 4.90 -8.66
C PRO A 147 -7.14 6.16 -8.42
N ASP A 148 -5.80 6.06 -8.33
CA ASP A 148 -4.92 7.16 -7.93
C ASP A 148 -4.47 8.02 -9.12
N LYS A 149 -4.93 9.30 -9.15
CA LYS A 149 -4.56 10.25 -10.20
C LYS A 149 -3.09 10.67 -10.12
N ASN A 150 -2.52 10.78 -8.92
CA ASN A 150 -1.16 11.26 -8.73
C ASN A 150 -0.16 10.20 -9.23
N LEU A 151 -0.32 8.94 -8.82
CA LEU A 151 0.43 7.81 -9.37
C LEU A 151 0.24 7.73 -10.89
N GLY A 152 -1.00 7.86 -11.38
CA GLY A 152 -1.31 7.85 -12.81
C GLY A 152 -0.59 8.95 -13.58
N ASN A 153 -0.57 10.19 -13.06
CA ASN A 153 0.16 11.31 -13.65
C ASN A 153 1.68 11.06 -13.66
N TYR A 154 2.22 10.57 -12.54
CA TYR A 154 3.63 10.21 -12.46
C TYR A 154 4.02 9.16 -13.51
N ILE A 155 3.21 8.13 -13.68
CA ILE A 155 3.45 7.07 -14.68
C ILE A 155 3.26 7.62 -16.11
N ASN A 156 2.30 8.50 -16.36
CA ASN A 156 2.16 9.19 -17.66
C ASN A 156 3.44 9.94 -18.04
N GLN A 157 4.00 10.70 -17.09
CA GLN A 157 5.26 11.44 -17.30
C GLN A 157 6.44 10.48 -17.57
N LYS A 158 6.54 9.40 -16.80
CA LYS A 158 7.63 8.44 -16.94
C LYS A 158 7.60 7.64 -18.24
N THR A 159 6.41 7.26 -18.70
CA THR A 159 6.23 6.36 -19.85
C THR A 159 5.92 7.08 -21.15
N GLY A 160 5.60 8.38 -21.09
CA GLY A 160 5.11 9.17 -22.22
C GLY A 160 3.67 8.79 -22.63
N ARG A 161 2.97 7.96 -21.86
CA ARG A 161 1.58 7.58 -22.10
C ARG A 161 0.62 8.74 -21.80
N GLN A 162 -0.57 8.67 -22.37
CA GLN A 162 -1.67 9.60 -22.11
C GLN A 162 -2.87 8.78 -21.62
N MET A 163 -2.73 8.16 -20.46
CA MET A 163 -3.80 7.36 -19.87
C MET A 163 -4.94 8.27 -19.40
N ILE A 164 -6.18 7.79 -19.54
CA ILE A 164 -7.33 8.40 -18.87
C ILE A 164 -7.26 8.02 -17.40
N LEU A 165 -7.26 9.03 -16.53
CA LEU A 165 -7.11 8.84 -15.09
C LEU A 165 -8.46 8.98 -14.39
N TRP A 166 -8.71 8.10 -13.43
CA TRP A 166 -9.75 8.29 -12.42
C TRP A 166 -9.32 9.39 -11.45
N ASP A 167 -10.25 10.26 -11.04
CA ASP A 167 -9.96 11.38 -10.14
C ASP A 167 -10.07 10.98 -8.66
N GLY A 168 -9.24 10.04 -8.24
CA GLY A 168 -9.11 9.64 -6.84
C GLY A 168 -7.70 9.90 -6.32
N SER A 169 -7.57 9.98 -4.99
CA SER A 169 -6.29 10.26 -4.33
C SER A 169 -6.24 9.74 -2.90
N CYS A 170 -5.04 9.60 -2.35
CA CYS A 170 -4.79 9.21 -0.98
C CYS A 170 -4.73 10.47 -0.09
N VAL A 171 -5.64 10.58 0.89
CA VAL A 171 -5.68 11.73 1.80
C VAL A 171 -4.39 11.97 2.57
N VAL A 172 -3.61 10.92 2.86
CA VAL A 172 -2.31 11.05 3.55
C VAL A 172 -1.27 11.70 2.63
N HIS A 173 -1.21 11.27 1.37
CA HIS A 173 -0.21 11.77 0.42
C HIS A 173 -0.57 13.13 -0.19
N GLU A 174 -1.86 13.48 -0.22
CA GLU A 174 -2.31 14.85 -0.55
C GLU A 174 -2.16 15.84 0.62
N ALA A 175 -2.00 15.35 1.85
CA ALA A 175 -1.87 16.24 3.01
C ALA A 175 -0.47 16.87 3.17
N PHE A 176 0.54 16.50 2.40
CA PHE A 176 1.87 17.09 2.52
C PHE A 176 1.86 18.58 2.14
N SER A 177 2.51 19.40 2.98
CA SER A 177 2.64 20.83 2.74
C SER A 177 3.94 21.13 2.02
N PHE A 178 3.83 21.66 0.80
CA PHE A 178 5.00 22.10 0.03
C PHE A 178 5.82 23.18 0.75
N ASP A 179 5.15 24.23 1.26
CA ASP A 179 5.82 25.34 1.93
C ASP A 179 6.58 24.88 3.18
N LYS A 180 5.96 24.01 4.01
CA LYS A 180 6.60 23.46 5.20
C LYS A 180 7.72 22.48 4.82
N LEU A 181 7.57 21.71 3.74
CA LEU A 181 8.61 20.81 3.22
C LEU A 181 9.85 21.62 2.80
N ILE A 182 9.66 22.71 2.07
CA ILE A 182 10.75 23.59 1.66
C ILE A 182 11.39 24.29 2.85
N ALA A 183 10.60 24.72 3.85
CA ALA A 183 11.13 25.27 5.10
C ALA A 183 11.99 24.25 5.85
N LEU A 184 11.49 23.03 6.02
CA LEU A 184 12.21 21.92 6.65
C LEU A 184 13.51 21.57 5.89
N HIS A 185 13.47 21.56 4.55
CA HIS A 185 14.67 21.31 3.75
C HIS A 185 15.73 22.43 3.88
N LYS A 186 15.32 23.69 4.13
CA LYS A 186 16.27 24.77 4.44
C LYS A 186 16.96 24.58 5.80
N GLU A 187 16.28 23.97 6.78
CA GLU A 187 16.84 23.62 8.08
C GLU A 187 17.79 22.40 7.97
N HIS A 188 17.50 21.48 7.00
CA HIS A 188 18.26 20.28 6.71
C HIS A 188 18.80 20.28 5.26
N PRO A 189 19.71 21.20 4.87
CA PRO A 189 20.08 21.43 3.46
C PRO A 189 20.83 20.22 2.83
N ASN A 190 21.35 19.31 3.63
CA ASN A 190 22.02 18.09 3.17
C ASN A 190 21.06 16.91 3.01
N ALA A 191 19.85 17.01 3.53
CA ALA A 191 18.87 15.93 3.45
C ALA A 191 18.41 15.70 2.01
N ALA A 192 18.28 14.44 1.62
CA ALA A 192 17.60 14.09 0.38
C ALA A 192 16.10 13.95 0.64
N ILE A 193 15.28 14.63 -0.15
CA ILE A 193 13.83 14.42 -0.13
C ILE A 193 13.53 13.15 -0.93
N ILE A 194 12.78 12.22 -0.34
CA ILE A 194 12.29 11.01 -1.02
C ILE A 194 10.77 10.95 -0.88
N ALA A 195 10.06 10.56 -1.95
CA ALA A 195 8.61 10.65 -1.98
C ALA A 195 7.94 9.41 -2.57
N HIS A 196 6.75 9.10 -2.07
CA HIS A 196 5.87 8.10 -2.66
C HIS A 196 5.11 8.70 -3.86
N PRO A 197 4.94 7.97 -4.97
CA PRO A 197 4.32 8.51 -6.20
C PRO A 197 2.82 8.82 -6.07
N GLU A 198 2.16 8.52 -4.95
CA GLU A 198 0.82 9.00 -4.61
C GLU A 198 0.81 10.48 -4.15
N SER A 199 1.97 11.09 -3.94
CA SER A 199 2.08 12.50 -3.56
C SER A 199 1.79 13.40 -4.76
N GLU A 200 1.33 14.63 -4.49
CA GLU A 200 1.07 15.61 -5.53
C GLU A 200 2.34 16.01 -6.30
N THR A 201 2.17 16.41 -7.57
CA THR A 201 3.28 16.71 -8.49
C THR A 201 4.30 17.67 -7.90
N HIS A 202 3.85 18.74 -7.23
CA HIS A 202 4.76 19.75 -6.65
C HIS A 202 5.64 19.18 -5.49
N ILE A 203 5.18 18.14 -4.80
CA ILE A 203 6.01 17.40 -3.82
C ILE A 203 7.00 16.51 -4.56
N LEU A 204 6.53 15.77 -5.60
CA LEU A 204 7.37 14.87 -6.38
C LEU A 204 8.52 15.61 -7.09
N GLU A 205 8.29 16.84 -7.59
CA GLU A 205 9.30 17.68 -8.24
C GLU A 205 10.46 18.09 -7.30
N THR A 206 10.25 18.05 -5.98
CA THR A 206 11.32 18.32 -5.00
C THR A 206 12.16 17.08 -4.67
N ALA A 207 11.64 15.89 -5.00
CA ALA A 207 12.22 14.64 -4.54
C ALA A 207 13.45 14.22 -5.36
N SER A 208 14.50 13.81 -4.66
CA SER A 208 15.69 13.17 -5.23
C SER A 208 15.43 11.72 -5.64
N TYR A 209 14.39 11.11 -5.05
CA TYR A 209 13.95 9.77 -5.38
C TYR A 209 12.42 9.66 -5.22
N ILE A 210 11.78 9.05 -6.21
CA ILE A 210 10.35 8.74 -6.19
C ILE A 210 10.19 7.23 -6.40
N GLY A 211 9.51 6.57 -5.47
CA GLY A 211 9.30 5.14 -5.58
C GLY A 211 8.40 4.56 -4.49
N SER A 212 8.18 3.25 -4.55
CA SER A 212 7.43 2.51 -3.54
C SER A 212 8.11 2.54 -2.17
N THR A 213 7.39 2.15 -1.14
CA THR A 213 7.93 2.05 0.22
C THR A 213 9.16 1.14 0.31
N SER A 214 9.13 -0.04 -0.32
CA SER A 214 10.31 -0.92 -0.41
C SER A 214 11.45 -0.27 -1.20
N GLY A 215 11.13 0.40 -2.31
CA GLY A 215 12.12 1.13 -3.12
C GLY A 215 12.78 2.28 -2.35
N MET A 216 12.01 3.01 -1.52
CA MET A 216 12.56 4.06 -0.66
C MET A 216 13.53 3.51 0.39
N ILE A 217 13.18 2.40 1.05
CA ILE A 217 14.09 1.73 2.01
C ILE A 217 15.40 1.35 1.32
N GLU A 218 15.31 0.74 0.13
CA GLU A 218 16.51 0.32 -0.61
C GLU A 218 17.34 1.51 -1.09
N PHE A 219 16.70 2.59 -1.57
CA PHE A 219 17.39 3.82 -1.92
C PHE A 219 18.15 4.43 -0.74
N VAL A 220 17.51 4.50 0.44
CA VAL A 220 18.16 5.02 1.66
C VAL A 220 19.35 4.17 2.08
N LYS A 221 19.28 2.84 1.94
CA LYS A 221 20.42 1.94 2.22
C LYS A 221 21.63 2.23 1.32
N GLN A 222 21.37 2.37 0.02
CA GLN A 222 22.42 2.53 -0.98
C GLN A 222 22.96 3.97 -1.09
N SER A 223 22.19 4.96 -0.66
CA SER A 223 22.56 6.37 -0.77
C SER A 223 23.73 6.73 0.14
N PRO A 224 24.71 7.54 -0.32
CA PRO A 224 25.76 8.09 0.53
C PRO A 224 25.28 9.20 1.46
N LYS A 225 24.04 9.69 1.30
CA LYS A 225 23.44 10.70 2.17
C LYS A 225 23.13 10.11 3.55
N THR A 226 23.25 10.96 4.58
CA THR A 226 23.02 10.61 5.99
C THR A 226 21.71 11.14 6.54
N GLU A 227 21.05 12.05 5.81
CA GLU A 227 19.78 12.66 6.20
C GLU A 227 18.76 12.53 5.08
N PHE A 228 17.51 12.21 5.43
CA PHE A 228 16.41 12.06 4.48
C PHE A 228 15.13 12.67 5.03
N ILE A 229 14.43 13.45 4.19
CA ILE A 229 13.05 13.86 4.45
C ILE A 229 12.15 12.90 3.67
N VAL A 230 11.27 12.21 4.38
CA VAL A 230 10.50 11.07 3.84
C VAL A 230 9.05 11.48 3.66
N ALA A 231 8.63 11.70 2.42
CA ALA A 231 7.28 12.09 2.04
C ALA A 231 6.44 10.85 1.69
N THR A 232 6.09 10.10 2.72
CA THR A 232 5.08 9.03 2.73
C THR A 232 4.57 8.84 4.15
N GLU A 233 3.70 7.86 4.38
CA GLU A 233 3.14 7.55 5.70
C GLU A 233 4.25 7.18 6.70
N ALA A 234 4.19 7.79 7.89
CA ALA A 234 5.31 7.79 8.85
C ALA A 234 5.64 6.41 9.46
N GLY A 235 4.73 5.45 9.42
CA GLY A 235 4.97 4.09 9.96
C GLY A 235 6.13 3.36 9.28
N ILE A 236 6.48 3.72 8.03
CA ILE A 236 7.64 3.17 7.34
C ILE A 236 8.96 3.48 8.05
N LEU A 237 9.02 4.60 8.78
CA LEU A 237 10.26 5.07 9.42
C LEU A 237 10.82 4.04 10.39
N HIS A 238 9.96 3.24 11.03
CA HIS A 238 10.41 2.17 11.92
C HIS A 238 11.31 1.16 11.18
N LYS A 239 10.81 0.55 10.10
CA LYS A 239 11.61 -0.41 9.30
C LYS A 239 12.76 0.25 8.56
N MET A 240 12.59 1.48 8.12
CA MET A 240 13.67 2.23 7.49
C MET A 240 14.80 2.50 8.48
N GLN A 241 14.48 2.90 9.73
CA GLN A 241 15.48 3.14 10.78
C GLN A 241 16.20 1.84 11.21
N GLU A 242 15.48 0.72 11.29
CA GLU A 242 16.13 -0.59 11.53
C GLU A 242 17.15 -0.93 10.42
N ALA A 243 16.84 -0.59 9.17
CA ALA A 243 17.71 -0.86 8.03
C ALA A 243 18.94 0.06 7.95
N VAL A 244 18.85 1.27 8.50
CA VAL A 244 19.90 2.32 8.46
C VAL A 244 19.98 3.06 9.81
N PRO A 245 20.44 2.39 10.89
CA PRO A 245 20.38 2.93 12.23
C PRO A 245 21.18 4.24 12.41
N ASP A 246 22.21 4.46 11.58
CA ASP A 246 23.10 5.63 11.65
C ASP A 246 22.61 6.83 10.82
N LYS A 247 21.46 6.73 10.12
CA LYS A 247 20.94 7.81 9.29
C LYS A 247 19.79 8.54 10.00
N VAL A 248 19.65 9.81 9.68
CA VAL A 248 18.54 10.66 10.18
C VAL A 248 17.38 10.59 9.21
N LEU A 249 16.23 10.16 9.70
CA LEU A 249 14.99 10.05 8.93
C LEU A 249 13.96 11.02 9.49
N ILE A 250 13.52 11.96 8.69
CA ILE A 250 12.61 13.04 9.07
C ILE A 250 11.31 12.88 8.29
N PRO A 251 10.14 12.74 8.95
CA PRO A 251 8.88 12.69 8.24
C PRO A 251 8.58 14.04 7.56
N ALA A 252 8.07 14.01 6.33
CA ALA A 252 7.62 15.22 5.65
C ALA A 252 6.41 15.83 6.37
N PRO A 253 6.35 17.17 6.52
CA PRO A 253 5.29 17.84 7.25
C PRO A 253 3.99 17.89 6.44
N ALA A 254 2.85 17.77 7.15
CA ALA A 254 1.52 17.94 6.58
C ALA A 254 1.00 19.38 6.73
N MET A 255 -0.10 19.70 6.03
CA MET A 255 -0.73 21.04 6.04
C MET A 255 -1.24 21.44 7.42
N GLU A 256 -1.85 20.51 8.17
CA GLU A 256 -2.39 20.78 9.49
C GLU A 256 -1.35 20.56 10.60
N ASP A 257 -1.29 21.46 11.59
CA ASP A 257 -0.28 21.47 12.66
C ASP A 257 -0.63 20.55 13.84
N ASN A 258 -1.50 19.59 13.66
CA ASN A 258 -2.05 18.79 14.75
C ASN A 258 -1.17 17.58 15.09
N THR A 259 0.05 17.83 15.59
CA THR A 259 0.94 16.78 16.15
C THR A 259 1.62 15.87 15.11
N CYS A 260 2.58 15.05 15.54
CA CYS A 260 3.34 14.07 14.72
C CYS A 260 2.48 13.02 13.98
N ALA A 261 1.16 13.03 14.17
CA ALA A 261 0.21 12.11 13.55
C ALA A 261 -0.26 12.53 12.15
N CYS A 262 0.12 13.72 11.64
CA CYS A 262 -0.44 14.25 10.39
C CYS A 262 -0.02 13.49 9.12
N SER A 263 1.05 12.72 9.17
CA SER A 263 1.50 11.85 8.07
C SER A 263 1.19 10.37 8.33
N GLU A 264 0.29 10.05 9.27
CA GLU A 264 -0.14 8.69 9.59
C GLU A 264 -1.50 8.37 8.96
N CYS A 265 -1.64 7.12 8.47
CA CYS A 265 -2.91 6.62 7.96
C CYS A 265 -3.81 6.16 9.11
N ALA A 266 -4.87 6.91 9.40
CA ALA A 266 -5.81 6.58 10.46
C ALA A 266 -6.40 5.16 10.31
N TYR A 267 -6.64 4.70 9.08
CA TYR A 267 -7.15 3.36 8.83
C TYR A 267 -6.15 2.26 9.21
N MET A 268 -4.87 2.44 8.88
CA MET A 268 -3.81 1.48 9.26
C MET A 268 -3.66 1.39 10.78
N LYS A 269 -3.85 2.51 11.50
CA LYS A 269 -3.73 2.60 12.97
C LYS A 269 -4.96 2.05 13.71
N LEU A 270 -6.02 1.66 13.01
CA LEU A 270 -7.14 0.92 13.62
C LEU A 270 -6.74 -0.48 14.07
N ASN A 271 -5.73 -1.09 13.45
CA ASN A 271 -5.13 -2.32 13.93
C ASN A 271 -4.29 -2.02 15.19
N THR A 272 -4.54 -2.77 16.24
CA THR A 272 -3.78 -2.69 17.49
C THR A 272 -3.38 -4.10 17.94
N LEU A 273 -2.37 -4.23 18.80
CA LEU A 273 -2.01 -5.52 19.38
C LEU A 273 -3.21 -6.21 20.04
N ARG A 274 -4.07 -5.44 20.72
CA ARG A 274 -5.26 -5.99 21.37
C ARG A 274 -6.25 -6.57 20.37
N LYS A 275 -6.56 -5.83 19.30
CA LYS A 275 -7.45 -6.32 18.23
C LYS A 275 -6.85 -7.53 17.51
N LEU A 276 -5.54 -7.53 17.30
CA LEU A 276 -4.82 -8.65 16.68
C LEU A 276 -4.88 -9.90 17.58
N TYR A 277 -4.69 -9.76 18.89
CA TYR A 277 -4.88 -10.84 19.86
C TYR A 277 -6.31 -11.39 19.80
N ASP A 278 -7.32 -10.51 19.92
CA ASP A 278 -8.73 -10.90 19.92
C ASP A 278 -9.13 -11.57 18.59
N CYS A 279 -8.57 -11.08 17.48
CA CYS A 279 -8.76 -11.62 16.14
C CYS A 279 -8.22 -13.06 16.03
N LEU A 280 -7.01 -13.31 16.48
CA LEU A 280 -6.42 -14.63 16.52
C LEU A 280 -7.18 -15.56 17.47
N LEU A 281 -7.51 -15.09 18.67
CA LEU A 281 -8.21 -15.88 19.68
C LEU A 281 -9.56 -16.39 19.16
N LYS A 282 -10.34 -15.49 18.55
CA LYS A 282 -11.69 -15.75 18.05
C LYS A 282 -11.73 -16.28 16.61
N GLU A 283 -10.62 -16.23 15.89
CA GLU A 283 -10.51 -16.47 14.44
C GLU A 283 -11.53 -15.65 13.63
N SER A 284 -11.66 -14.37 14.00
CA SER A 284 -12.68 -13.44 13.50
C SER A 284 -12.21 -11.99 13.71
N PRO A 285 -12.61 -11.06 12.85
CA PRO A 285 -13.45 -11.23 11.65
C PRO A 285 -12.70 -11.82 10.45
N GLU A 286 -13.38 -12.64 9.66
CA GLU A 286 -12.86 -13.23 8.43
C GLU A 286 -13.28 -12.40 7.20
N ILE A 287 -12.34 -12.18 6.29
CA ILE A 287 -12.60 -11.57 4.99
C ILE A 287 -13.21 -12.59 4.04
N ASN A 288 -14.33 -12.21 3.45
CA ASN A 288 -15.05 -13.00 2.48
C ASN A 288 -15.28 -12.18 1.20
N VAL A 289 -14.96 -12.76 0.05
CA VAL A 289 -15.22 -12.17 -1.26
C VAL A 289 -16.23 -13.05 -1.99
N PRO A 290 -17.36 -12.48 -2.50
CA PRO A 290 -18.32 -13.26 -3.25
C PRO A 290 -17.68 -13.99 -4.44
N LYS A 291 -17.99 -15.28 -4.62
CA LYS A 291 -17.33 -16.14 -5.62
C LYS A 291 -17.28 -15.51 -7.02
N LYS A 292 -18.39 -14.90 -7.47
CA LYS A 292 -18.45 -14.26 -8.80
C LYS A 292 -17.48 -13.10 -8.96
N VAL A 293 -17.20 -12.37 -7.88
CA VAL A 293 -16.21 -11.29 -7.83
C VAL A 293 -14.82 -11.90 -7.77
N ALA A 294 -14.62 -12.86 -6.89
CA ALA A 294 -13.33 -13.51 -6.66
C ALA A 294 -12.76 -14.14 -7.95
N ASP A 295 -13.58 -14.91 -8.68
CA ASP A 295 -13.17 -15.55 -9.93
C ASP A 295 -12.67 -14.55 -10.99
N LYS A 296 -13.22 -13.33 -11.02
CA LYS A 296 -12.80 -12.26 -11.93
C LYS A 296 -11.61 -11.46 -11.42
N ALA A 297 -11.64 -11.08 -10.12
CA ALA A 297 -10.61 -10.24 -9.51
C ALA A 297 -9.25 -10.95 -9.40
N LEU A 298 -9.25 -12.29 -9.30
CA LEU A 298 -8.02 -13.08 -9.23
C LEU A 298 -7.19 -12.98 -10.51
N ILE A 299 -7.82 -12.89 -11.69
CA ILE A 299 -7.13 -12.87 -12.99
C ILE A 299 -6.13 -11.70 -13.10
N PRO A 300 -6.53 -10.43 -12.91
CA PRO A 300 -5.59 -9.31 -13.01
C PRO A 300 -4.53 -9.30 -11.91
N ILE A 301 -4.83 -9.86 -10.73
CA ILE A 301 -3.83 -10.02 -9.65
C ILE A 301 -2.76 -11.04 -10.08
N GLN A 302 -3.15 -12.19 -10.63
CA GLN A 302 -2.20 -13.21 -11.11
C GLN A 302 -1.32 -12.66 -12.23
N ARG A 303 -1.90 -11.93 -13.19
CA ARG A 303 -1.14 -11.25 -14.26
C ARG A 303 -0.13 -10.25 -13.70
N MET A 304 -0.51 -9.48 -12.68
CA MET A 304 0.41 -8.58 -11.99
C MET A 304 1.59 -9.37 -11.39
N LEU A 305 1.33 -10.45 -10.67
CA LEU A 305 2.36 -11.27 -10.04
C LEU A 305 3.29 -11.92 -11.09
N GLU A 306 2.75 -12.42 -12.20
CA GLU A 306 3.50 -12.98 -13.31
C GLU A 306 4.41 -11.93 -13.97
N LEU A 307 3.88 -10.76 -14.26
CA LEU A 307 4.64 -9.66 -14.85
C LEU A 307 5.67 -9.06 -13.90
N SER A 308 5.56 -9.31 -12.60
CA SER A 308 6.49 -8.79 -11.57
C SER A 308 7.67 -9.72 -11.28
N LYS A 309 7.66 -10.92 -11.84
CA LYS A 309 8.83 -11.83 -11.83
C LYS A 309 9.86 -11.36 -12.86
#